data_5948f2f3663bf98ce7552ec1fa4cbbdb
#
_entry.id   5948f2f3663bf98ce7552ec1fa4cbbdb
#
_cell.length_a   1.000
_cell.length_b   1.000
_cell.length_c   1.000
_cell.angle_alpha   90.00
_cell.angle_beta   90.00
_cell.angle_gamma   90.00
#
_symmetry.space_group_name_H-M   'P 1'
#
loop_
_entity.id
_entity.type
_entity.pdbx_description
1 polymer ?
#
loop_
_entity_poly.entity_id
_entity_poly.type
_entity_poly.pdbx_seq_one_letter_code
_entity_poly.pdbx_strand_id
1 'polypeptide(L)'
;VITFDEKTHTYKCSKTGRELISATTLIGKYKKPFDRMENATRVANREGLDVEFVLEMWEKEKNRACDYGTNIHKVMEDYLTQGIKEEEHESLYTSFDKWKGIFKNFKTLLCEEKLHDLDNFIAGTADLIYENDKHFMVGDFKTNKAFNFYSPYNEFMLEPVSHLSVCEFNTYALQLSLYGYLHEKSSGKKCVGCVIFYKDKQDKFYPIRVNYMKQEIIALIADYNNPNSLSSKIA
;
A
#
# COMPACT_ATOMS: atom_id res chain seq x y z
N VAL A 1 4.67 15.66 -14.39
CA VAL A 1 5.39 14.43 -14.74
C VAL A 1 6.35 14.09 -13.63
N ILE A 2 6.31 12.86 -13.15
CA ILE A 2 7.18 12.34 -12.07
C ILE A 2 8.08 11.24 -12.61
N THR A 3 9.23 11.05 -11.98
CA THR A 3 10.10 9.89 -12.14
C THR A 3 10.10 9.08 -10.85
N PHE A 4 10.24 7.77 -10.97
CA PHE A 4 10.36 6.86 -9.85
C PHE A 4 11.73 6.16 -9.93
N ASP A 5 12.47 6.20 -8.86
CA ASP A 5 13.74 5.49 -8.71
C ASP A 5 13.46 4.19 -7.91
N GLU A 6 13.54 3.06 -8.58
CA GLU A 6 13.26 1.74 -7.98
C GLU A 6 14.26 1.36 -6.88
N LYS A 7 15.52 1.81 -7.00
CA LYS A 7 16.57 1.46 -6.01
C LYS A 7 16.36 2.17 -4.67
N THR A 8 15.93 3.43 -4.74
CA THR A 8 15.73 4.27 -3.55
C THR A 8 14.25 4.38 -3.14
N HIS A 9 13.33 3.80 -3.93
CA HIS A 9 11.88 3.95 -3.79
C HIS A 9 11.42 5.40 -3.65
N THR A 10 12.05 6.31 -4.42
CA THR A 10 11.76 7.74 -4.35
C THR A 10 11.08 8.24 -5.61
N TYR A 11 10.08 9.10 -5.41
CA TYR A 11 9.42 9.84 -6.48
C TYR A 11 10.00 11.24 -6.55
N LYS A 12 10.27 11.73 -7.76
CA LYS A 12 10.78 13.08 -8.00
C LYS A 12 9.99 13.79 -9.08
N CYS A 13 9.72 15.07 -8.88
CA CYS A 13 9.18 15.93 -9.92
C CYS A 13 10.24 16.13 -11.00
N SER A 14 10.00 15.70 -12.23
CA SER A 14 10.97 15.79 -13.33
C SER A 14 11.34 17.23 -13.73
N LYS A 15 10.48 18.22 -13.38
CA LYS A 15 10.74 19.64 -13.70
C LYS A 15 11.59 20.34 -12.64
N THR A 16 11.39 20.01 -11.37
CA THR A 16 12.01 20.73 -10.25
C THR A 16 13.05 19.92 -9.49
N GLY A 17 13.12 18.59 -9.73
CA GLY A 17 13.95 17.67 -8.96
C GLY A 17 13.46 17.44 -7.51
N ARG A 18 12.39 18.12 -7.07
CA ARG A 18 11.86 17.98 -5.71
C ARG A 18 11.30 16.59 -5.51
N GLU A 19 11.60 16.00 -4.36
CA GLU A 19 11.06 14.72 -3.94
C GLU A 19 9.58 14.83 -3.52
N LEU A 20 8.83 13.77 -3.82
CA LEU A 20 7.44 13.59 -3.37
C LEU A 20 7.42 12.48 -2.33
N ILE A 21 6.64 12.69 -1.27
CA ILE A 21 6.43 11.64 -0.27
C ILE A 21 5.59 10.50 -0.86
N SER A 22 6.00 9.26 -0.63
CA SER A 22 5.20 8.11 -1.06
C SER A 22 3.95 7.95 -0.20
N ALA A 23 2.89 7.36 -0.77
CA ALA A 23 1.66 7.05 -0.04
C ALA A 23 1.92 6.25 1.24
N THR A 24 2.76 5.23 1.17
CA THR A 24 3.11 4.39 2.31
C THR A 24 3.88 5.13 3.38
N THR A 25 4.82 6.00 2.98
CA THR A 25 5.59 6.85 3.90
C THR A 25 4.69 7.88 4.60
N LEU A 26 3.78 8.52 3.85
CA LEU A 26 2.83 9.46 4.43
C LEU A 26 1.96 8.78 5.50
N ILE A 27 1.34 7.64 5.19
CA ILE A 27 0.51 6.89 6.13
C ILE A 27 1.33 6.40 7.34
N GLY A 28 2.59 6.02 7.11
CA GLY A 28 3.52 5.59 8.15
C GLY A 28 3.77 6.64 9.23
N LYS A 29 3.75 7.94 8.88
CA LYS A 29 3.92 9.05 9.84
C LYS A 29 2.79 9.13 10.88
N TYR A 30 1.64 8.53 10.61
CA TYR A 30 0.49 8.51 11.51
C TYR A 30 0.40 7.24 12.36
N LYS A 31 1.49 6.48 12.44
CA LYS A 31 1.66 5.37 13.37
C LYS A 31 2.73 5.71 14.39
N LYS A 32 2.61 5.16 15.59
CA LYS A 32 3.70 5.25 16.57
C LYS A 32 4.94 4.59 15.98
N PRO A 33 6.12 5.23 16.10
CA PRO A 33 7.36 4.62 15.65
C PRO A 33 7.58 3.26 16.34
N PHE A 34 7.98 2.27 15.54
CA PHE A 34 8.38 0.98 16.08
C PHE A 34 9.84 1.04 16.53
N ASP A 35 10.06 0.99 17.85
CA ASP A 35 11.42 0.90 18.39
C ASP A 35 11.98 -0.50 18.13
N ARG A 36 12.77 -0.58 17.05
CA ARG A 36 13.36 -1.83 16.59
C ARG A 36 14.34 -2.42 17.61
N MET A 37 15.13 -1.57 18.26
CA MET A 37 16.16 -2.02 19.21
C MET A 37 15.51 -2.52 20.50
N GLU A 38 14.57 -1.77 21.07
CA GLU A 38 13.85 -2.17 22.28
C GLU A 38 13.12 -3.50 22.08
N ASN A 39 12.39 -3.63 20.96
CA ASN A 39 11.67 -4.86 20.64
C ASN A 39 12.61 -6.04 20.38
N ALA A 40 13.75 -5.84 19.69
CA ALA A 40 14.74 -6.90 19.49
C ALA A 40 15.35 -7.36 20.82
N THR A 41 15.67 -6.43 21.70
CA THR A 41 16.18 -6.73 23.05
C THR A 41 15.17 -7.56 23.86
N ARG A 42 13.87 -7.20 23.79
CA ARG A 42 12.81 -7.96 24.47
C ARG A 42 12.69 -9.38 23.92
N VAL A 43 12.76 -9.57 22.60
CA VAL A 43 12.72 -10.89 21.97
C VAL A 43 13.97 -11.70 22.33
N ALA A 44 15.15 -11.10 22.22
CA ALA A 44 16.42 -11.73 22.54
C ALA A 44 16.44 -12.28 24.00
N ASN A 45 16.01 -11.43 24.95
CA ASN A 45 15.91 -11.83 26.37
C ASN A 45 14.91 -12.97 26.60
N ARG A 46 13.77 -12.97 25.90
CA ARG A 46 12.74 -14.01 26.03
C ARG A 46 13.20 -15.35 25.47
N GLU A 47 13.89 -15.33 24.31
CA GLU A 47 14.27 -16.53 23.57
C GLU A 47 15.69 -17.00 23.89
N GLY A 48 16.47 -16.27 24.71
CA GLY A 48 17.86 -16.60 25.01
C GLY A 48 18.80 -16.41 23.82
N LEU A 49 18.52 -15.42 22.97
CA LEU A 49 19.28 -15.12 21.75
C LEU A 49 20.10 -13.84 21.92
N ASP A 50 21.05 -13.64 21.01
CA ASP A 50 21.74 -12.36 20.86
C ASP A 50 20.87 -11.34 20.14
N VAL A 51 20.94 -10.04 20.55
CA VAL A 51 20.14 -8.96 19.97
C VAL A 51 20.49 -8.74 18.50
N GLU A 52 21.77 -8.79 18.14
CA GLU A 52 22.23 -8.60 16.77
C GLU A 52 21.70 -9.73 15.88
N PHE A 53 21.70 -10.96 16.38
CA PHE A 53 21.13 -12.10 15.69
C PHE A 53 19.63 -11.92 15.40
N VAL A 54 18.86 -11.42 16.38
CA VAL A 54 17.43 -11.12 16.18
C VAL A 54 17.24 -10.05 15.10
N LEU A 55 18.04 -8.98 15.13
CA LEU A 55 17.99 -7.90 14.13
C LEU A 55 18.33 -8.41 12.72
N GLU A 56 19.35 -9.26 12.59
CA GLU A 56 19.69 -9.90 11.31
C GLU A 56 18.58 -10.81 10.78
N MET A 57 17.98 -11.62 11.65
CA MET A 57 16.85 -12.47 11.28
C MET A 57 15.69 -11.65 10.75
N TRP A 58 15.34 -10.54 11.42
CA TRP A 58 14.27 -9.67 10.97
C TRP A 58 14.59 -9.00 9.63
N GLU A 59 15.84 -8.58 9.40
CA GLU A 59 16.24 -7.99 8.13
C GLU A 59 16.17 -9.00 6.98
N LYS A 60 16.65 -10.23 7.20
CA LYS A 60 16.56 -11.32 6.21
C LYS A 60 15.10 -11.64 5.87
N GLU A 61 14.23 -11.72 6.89
CA GLU A 61 12.81 -12.02 6.67
C GLU A 61 12.10 -10.87 5.93
N LYS A 62 12.40 -9.61 6.28
CA LYS A 62 11.89 -8.44 5.58
C LYS A 62 12.30 -8.45 4.10
N ASN A 63 13.58 -8.66 3.80
CA ASN A 63 14.08 -8.68 2.43
C ASN A 63 13.43 -9.80 1.63
N ARG A 64 13.34 -11.02 2.19
CA ARG A 64 12.66 -12.15 1.57
C ARG A 64 11.19 -11.84 1.28
N ALA A 65 10.49 -11.20 2.21
CA ALA A 65 9.08 -10.83 2.02
C ALA A 65 8.91 -9.74 0.94
N CYS A 66 9.82 -8.76 0.89
CA CYS A 66 9.82 -7.73 -0.15
C CYS A 66 10.08 -8.33 -1.54
N ASP A 67 11.12 -9.16 -1.68
CA ASP A 67 11.46 -9.81 -2.95
C ASP A 67 10.30 -10.69 -3.46
N TYR A 68 9.71 -11.48 -2.55
CA TYR A 68 8.56 -12.31 -2.87
C TYR A 68 7.35 -11.45 -3.30
N GLY A 69 7.05 -10.39 -2.57
CA GLY A 69 5.96 -9.47 -2.92
C GLY A 69 6.17 -8.85 -4.30
N THR A 70 7.36 -8.31 -4.57
CA THR A 70 7.72 -7.72 -5.87
C THR A 70 7.56 -8.73 -7.01
N ASN A 71 7.99 -9.98 -6.81
CA ASN A 71 7.82 -11.03 -7.81
C ASN A 71 6.33 -11.29 -8.11
N ILE A 72 5.48 -11.43 -7.09
CA ILE A 72 4.04 -11.69 -7.30
C ILE A 72 3.35 -10.51 -8.00
N HIS A 73 3.69 -9.25 -7.66
CA HIS A 73 3.18 -8.09 -8.38
C HIS A 73 3.59 -8.14 -9.86
N LYS A 74 4.86 -8.43 -10.15
CA LYS A 74 5.34 -8.55 -11.53
C LYS A 74 4.64 -9.67 -12.30
N VAL A 75 4.48 -10.84 -11.70
CA VAL A 75 3.74 -11.98 -12.29
C VAL A 75 2.30 -11.59 -12.63
N MET A 76 1.63 -10.86 -11.74
CA MET A 76 0.25 -10.41 -11.98
C MET A 76 0.18 -9.28 -13.02
N GLU A 77 1.13 -8.35 -13.02
CA GLU A 77 1.25 -7.33 -14.06
C GLU A 77 1.41 -7.95 -15.45
N ASP A 78 2.35 -8.88 -15.62
CA ASP A 78 2.61 -9.57 -16.88
C ASP A 78 1.39 -10.38 -17.35
N TYR A 79 0.71 -11.04 -16.41
CA TYR A 79 -0.55 -11.72 -16.70
C TYR A 79 -1.62 -10.77 -17.21
N LEU A 80 -1.81 -9.64 -16.53
CA LEU A 80 -2.91 -8.72 -16.84
C LEU A 80 -2.67 -7.85 -18.07
N THR A 81 -1.40 -7.51 -18.34
CA THR A 81 -1.04 -6.62 -19.46
C THR A 81 -0.65 -7.35 -20.71
N GLN A 82 -0.06 -8.54 -20.60
CA GLN A 82 0.51 -9.29 -21.72
C GLN A 82 -0.11 -10.69 -21.90
N GLY A 83 -0.91 -11.15 -20.93
CA GLY A 83 -1.49 -12.51 -20.95
C GLY A 83 -0.46 -13.61 -20.66
N ILE A 84 0.72 -13.25 -20.14
CA ILE A 84 1.78 -14.22 -19.82
C ILE A 84 1.38 -15.01 -18.57
N LYS A 85 1.49 -16.33 -18.64
CA LYS A 85 1.22 -17.24 -17.52
C LYS A 85 2.41 -18.18 -17.33
N GLU A 86 2.85 -18.27 -16.09
CA GLU A 86 3.83 -19.26 -15.65
C GLU A 86 3.12 -20.39 -14.90
N GLU A 87 3.45 -21.64 -15.21
CA GLU A 87 2.75 -22.82 -14.71
C GLU A 87 2.72 -22.88 -13.17
N GLU A 88 3.82 -22.46 -12.53
CA GLU A 88 3.94 -22.43 -11.07
C GLU A 88 2.97 -21.44 -10.38
N HIS A 89 2.44 -20.46 -11.12
CA HIS A 89 1.53 -19.43 -10.62
C HIS A 89 0.07 -19.60 -11.04
N GLU A 90 -0.31 -20.75 -11.62
CA GLU A 90 -1.66 -21.00 -12.15
C GLU A 90 -2.77 -20.79 -11.09
N SER A 91 -2.49 -21.09 -9.82
CA SER A 91 -3.44 -20.86 -8.73
C SER A 91 -3.76 -19.38 -8.50
N LEU A 92 -2.78 -18.48 -8.70
CA LEU A 92 -2.97 -17.03 -8.60
C LEU A 92 -3.90 -16.54 -9.70
N TYR A 93 -3.62 -16.89 -10.96
CA TYR A 93 -4.41 -16.49 -12.13
C TYR A 93 -5.84 -17.00 -12.02
N THR A 94 -6.00 -18.29 -11.74
CA THR A 94 -7.32 -18.93 -11.64
C THR A 94 -8.15 -18.33 -10.51
N SER A 95 -7.54 -18.05 -9.35
CA SER A 95 -8.26 -17.44 -8.24
C SER A 95 -8.62 -15.99 -8.53
N PHE A 96 -7.72 -15.19 -9.12
CA PHE A 96 -8.02 -13.82 -9.53
C PHE A 96 -9.16 -13.76 -10.56
N ASP A 97 -9.12 -14.65 -11.58
CA ASP A 97 -10.12 -14.70 -12.62
C ASP A 97 -11.55 -14.96 -12.10
N LYS A 98 -11.70 -15.68 -11.00
CA LYS A 98 -13.00 -15.87 -10.34
C LYS A 98 -13.57 -14.55 -9.82
N TRP A 99 -12.70 -13.61 -9.45
CA TRP A 99 -13.07 -12.34 -8.82
C TRP A 99 -13.12 -11.16 -9.78
N LYS A 100 -12.53 -11.25 -10.96
CA LYS A 100 -12.52 -10.15 -11.94
C LYS A 100 -13.91 -9.67 -12.35
N GLY A 101 -14.96 -10.46 -12.12
CA GLY A 101 -16.36 -10.04 -12.29
C GLY A 101 -16.76 -8.84 -11.41
N ILE A 102 -16.01 -8.51 -10.35
CA ILE A 102 -16.15 -7.28 -9.56
C ILE A 102 -16.02 -6.05 -10.47
N PHE A 103 -15.16 -6.13 -11.50
CA PHE A 103 -14.84 -5.04 -12.42
C PHE A 103 -15.65 -5.05 -13.72
N LYS A 104 -16.71 -5.85 -13.84
CA LYS A 104 -17.49 -6.06 -15.06
C LYS A 104 -18.06 -4.77 -15.71
N ASN A 105 -18.23 -3.71 -14.91
CA ASN A 105 -18.76 -2.42 -15.37
C ASN A 105 -17.65 -1.46 -15.84
N PHE A 106 -16.40 -1.88 -15.79
CA PHE A 106 -15.24 -1.10 -16.22
C PHE A 106 -14.65 -1.68 -17.49
N LYS A 107 -14.14 -0.81 -18.36
CA LYS A 107 -13.66 -1.21 -19.69
C LYS A 107 -12.13 -1.12 -19.81
N THR A 108 -11.53 -0.25 -19.02
CA THR A 108 -10.09 0.03 -19.07
C THR A 108 -9.45 -0.45 -17.78
N LEU A 109 -8.32 -1.12 -17.92
CA LEU A 109 -7.42 -1.47 -16.83
C LEU A 109 -6.10 -0.72 -17.01
N LEU A 110 -5.68 -0.04 -15.93
CA LEU A 110 -4.33 0.52 -15.80
C LEU A 110 -3.62 -0.31 -14.74
N CYS A 111 -2.42 -0.79 -15.06
CA CYS A 111 -1.55 -1.53 -14.14
C CYS A 111 -0.33 -0.68 -13.81
N GLU A 112 0.15 -0.76 -12.56
CA GLU A 112 1.33 -0.03 -12.05
C GLU A 112 1.27 1.47 -12.38
N GLU A 113 0.06 2.04 -12.21
CA GLU A 113 -0.20 3.44 -12.57
C GLU A 113 0.44 4.40 -11.57
N LYS A 114 1.32 5.27 -12.08
CA LYS A 114 2.02 6.28 -11.28
C LYS A 114 1.16 7.51 -11.06
N LEU A 115 0.69 7.67 -9.84
CA LEU A 115 -0.19 8.74 -9.40
C LEU A 115 0.58 9.81 -8.63
N HIS A 116 0.16 11.08 -8.75
CA HIS A 116 0.82 12.16 -8.02
C HIS A 116 -0.07 13.37 -7.81
N ASP A 117 0.26 14.12 -6.78
CA ASP A 117 -0.23 15.46 -6.48
C ASP A 117 0.95 16.40 -6.26
N LEU A 118 1.24 17.23 -7.25
CA LEU A 118 2.36 18.17 -7.19
C LEU A 118 2.12 19.35 -6.24
N ASP A 119 0.86 19.68 -5.94
CA ASP A 119 0.54 20.75 -5.00
C ASP A 119 0.91 20.35 -3.57
N ASN A 120 0.68 19.07 -3.23
CA ASN A 120 0.97 18.50 -1.91
C ASN A 120 2.26 17.67 -1.87
N PHE A 121 2.95 17.50 -2.99
CA PHE A 121 4.17 16.69 -3.15
C PHE A 121 4.00 15.25 -2.67
N ILE A 122 2.91 14.62 -3.08
CA ILE A 122 2.56 13.23 -2.76
C ILE A 122 2.57 12.40 -4.04
N ALA A 123 3.05 11.17 -3.97
CA ALA A 123 3.00 10.23 -5.08
C ALA A 123 2.78 8.79 -4.62
N GLY A 124 2.46 7.93 -5.57
CA GLY A 124 2.36 6.49 -5.35
C GLY A 124 2.13 5.75 -6.65
N THR A 125 2.26 4.43 -6.60
CA THR A 125 1.94 3.54 -7.72
C THR A 125 0.78 2.65 -7.29
N ALA A 126 -0.29 2.64 -8.08
CA ALA A 126 -1.44 1.77 -7.87
C ALA A 126 -1.30 0.53 -8.75
N ASP A 127 -1.38 -0.65 -8.15
CA ASP A 127 -1.25 -1.93 -8.88
C ASP A 127 -2.32 -2.03 -9.97
N LEU A 128 -3.56 -1.69 -9.63
CA LEU A 128 -4.72 -1.81 -10.53
C LEU A 128 -5.63 -0.60 -10.41
N ILE A 129 -6.00 -0.02 -11.55
CA ILE A 129 -7.13 0.89 -11.66
C ILE A 129 -8.04 0.37 -12.78
N TYR A 130 -9.25 -0.02 -12.41
CA TYR A 130 -10.30 -0.37 -13.36
C TYR A 130 -11.25 0.80 -13.54
N GLU A 131 -11.41 1.30 -14.76
CA GLU A 131 -12.17 2.52 -15.01
C GLU A 131 -13.09 2.46 -16.21
N ASN A 132 -14.10 3.33 -16.19
CA ASN A 132 -14.93 3.71 -17.32
C ASN A 132 -14.91 5.25 -17.48
N ASP A 133 -15.83 5.80 -18.26
CA ASP A 133 -15.84 7.24 -18.56
C ASP A 133 -16.06 8.13 -17.31
N LYS A 134 -16.71 7.62 -16.25
CA LYS A 134 -17.15 8.42 -15.09
C LYS A 134 -16.61 7.91 -13.77
N HIS A 135 -16.34 6.62 -13.64
CA HIS A 135 -16.03 5.95 -12.39
C HIS A 135 -14.82 5.04 -12.51
N PHE A 136 -14.19 4.78 -11.38
CA PHE A 136 -13.12 3.79 -11.28
C PHE A 136 -13.10 3.10 -9.91
N MET A 137 -12.41 1.97 -9.85
CA MET A 137 -12.04 1.26 -8.63
C MET A 137 -10.54 1.07 -8.59
N VAL A 138 -9.97 1.14 -7.40
CA VAL A 138 -8.55 0.84 -7.13
C VAL A 138 -8.44 -0.58 -6.60
N GLY A 139 -7.52 -1.36 -7.13
CA GLY A 139 -7.16 -2.68 -6.64
C GLY A 139 -5.68 -2.75 -6.27
N ASP A 140 -5.35 -3.66 -5.34
CA ASP A 140 -3.97 -3.82 -4.88
C ASP A 140 -3.73 -5.26 -4.43
N PHE A 141 -2.57 -5.83 -4.76
CA PHE A 141 -2.16 -7.17 -4.37
C PHE A 141 -1.40 -7.16 -3.05
N LYS A 142 -1.76 -8.03 -2.12
CA LYS A 142 -1.07 -8.16 -0.83
C LYS A 142 -0.70 -9.59 -0.55
N THR A 143 0.58 -9.80 -0.23
CA THR A 143 1.22 -11.11 -0.05
C THR A 143 1.74 -11.35 1.37
N ASN A 144 1.48 -10.44 2.30
CA ASN A 144 1.94 -10.53 3.68
C ASN A 144 1.38 -11.77 4.40
N LYS A 145 2.18 -12.36 5.29
CA LYS A 145 1.85 -13.61 6.01
C LYS A 145 0.65 -13.52 6.93
N ALA A 146 0.40 -12.33 7.48
CA ALA A 146 -0.73 -12.06 8.37
C ALA A 146 -1.53 -10.88 7.82
N PHE A 147 -2.85 -10.94 7.98
CA PHE A 147 -3.78 -9.89 7.61
C PHE A 147 -4.76 -9.67 8.75
N ASN A 148 -4.53 -8.63 9.52
CA ASN A 148 -5.31 -8.29 10.68
C ASN A 148 -6.30 -7.17 10.38
N PHE A 149 -7.53 -7.29 10.88
CA PHE A 149 -8.57 -6.26 10.80
C PHE A 149 -8.55 -5.31 12.00
N TYR A 150 -7.85 -5.68 13.08
CA TYR A 150 -7.67 -4.90 14.29
C TYR A 150 -6.23 -5.07 14.80
N SER A 151 -5.75 -4.10 15.55
CA SER A 151 -4.43 -4.19 16.19
C SER A 151 -4.41 -5.32 17.21
N PRO A 152 -3.47 -6.26 17.14
CA PRO A 152 -3.29 -7.27 18.18
C PRO A 152 -2.81 -6.66 19.51
N TYR A 153 -2.35 -5.41 19.51
CA TYR A 153 -1.86 -4.68 20.69
C TYR A 153 -2.80 -3.56 21.13
N ASN A 154 -4.02 -3.48 20.57
CA ASN A 154 -5.00 -2.41 20.84
C ASN A 154 -4.43 -1.01 20.59
N GLU A 155 -3.59 -0.86 19.58
CA GLU A 155 -3.01 0.42 19.17
C GLU A 155 -3.88 1.12 18.14
N PHE A 156 -3.91 2.46 18.23
CA PHE A 156 -4.62 3.31 17.28
C PHE A 156 -3.64 4.25 16.57
N MET A 157 -4.01 4.67 15.38
CA MET A 157 -3.25 5.65 14.63
C MET A 157 -3.22 6.99 15.35
N LEU A 158 -2.35 7.89 14.91
CA LEU A 158 -2.26 9.26 15.43
C LEU A 158 -3.35 10.14 14.80
N GLU A 159 -3.65 11.29 15.45
CA GLU A 159 -4.51 12.29 14.83
C GLU A 159 -3.96 12.70 13.44
N PRO A 160 -4.83 12.96 12.47
CA PRO A 160 -6.30 13.11 12.57
C PRO A 160 -7.10 11.81 12.33
N VAL A 161 -6.45 10.65 12.28
CA VAL A 161 -7.10 9.35 12.02
C VAL A 161 -7.04 8.40 13.23
N SER A 162 -7.02 8.96 14.43
CA SER A 162 -6.89 8.22 15.71
C SER A 162 -8.04 7.26 16.01
N HIS A 163 -9.16 7.33 15.29
CA HIS A 163 -10.25 6.36 15.35
C HIS A 163 -9.93 5.03 14.65
N LEU A 164 -8.85 4.97 13.88
CA LEU A 164 -8.44 3.77 13.14
C LEU A 164 -7.43 2.94 13.96
N SER A 165 -7.70 1.66 14.10
CA SER A 165 -6.77 0.70 14.69
C SER A 165 -5.53 0.50 13.81
N VAL A 166 -4.34 0.39 14.40
CA VAL A 166 -3.09 0.09 13.67
C VAL A 166 -3.09 -1.39 13.26
N CYS A 167 -3.52 -1.67 12.05
CA CYS A 167 -3.53 -3.01 11.47
C CYS A 167 -3.32 -2.95 9.95
N GLU A 168 -3.13 -4.11 9.33
CA GLU A 168 -2.91 -4.23 7.89
C GLU A 168 -4.13 -3.70 7.13
N PHE A 169 -5.34 -4.09 7.51
CA PHE A 169 -6.57 -3.66 6.83
C PHE A 169 -6.68 -2.13 6.74
N ASN A 170 -6.58 -1.42 7.87
CA ASN A 170 -6.69 0.05 7.87
C ASN A 170 -5.53 0.73 7.14
N THR A 171 -4.31 0.19 7.25
CA THR A 171 -3.14 0.71 6.54
C THR A 171 -3.34 0.64 5.03
N TYR A 172 -3.78 -0.51 4.54
CA TYR A 172 -4.02 -0.69 3.10
C TYR A 172 -5.27 0.05 2.63
N ALA A 173 -6.30 0.16 3.48
CA ALA A 173 -7.48 0.96 3.19
C ALA A 173 -7.14 2.44 2.94
N LEU A 174 -6.28 3.01 3.80
CA LEU A 174 -5.78 4.37 3.60
C LEU A 174 -4.89 4.46 2.34
N GLN A 175 -4.02 3.48 2.09
CA GLN A 175 -3.17 3.46 0.91
C GLN A 175 -4.00 3.48 -0.39
N LEU A 176 -4.96 2.57 -0.53
CA LEU A 176 -5.82 2.52 -1.70
C LEU A 176 -6.70 3.77 -1.81
N SER A 177 -7.16 4.30 -0.68
CA SER A 177 -7.93 5.54 -0.67
C SER A 177 -7.11 6.74 -1.11
N LEU A 178 -5.83 6.80 -0.75
CA LEU A 178 -4.94 7.84 -1.24
C LEU A 178 -4.73 7.71 -2.76
N TYR A 179 -4.54 6.51 -3.27
CA TYR A 179 -4.48 6.28 -4.72
C TYR A 179 -5.78 6.69 -5.42
N GLY A 180 -6.93 6.35 -4.82
CA GLY A 180 -8.24 6.82 -5.29
C GLY A 180 -8.33 8.35 -5.33
N TYR A 181 -7.88 9.04 -4.29
CA TYR A 181 -7.86 10.50 -4.23
C TYR A 181 -6.96 11.11 -5.31
N LEU A 182 -5.75 10.60 -5.49
CA LEU A 182 -4.81 11.07 -6.49
C LEU A 182 -5.35 10.87 -7.91
N HIS A 183 -5.96 9.71 -8.18
CA HIS A 183 -6.55 9.44 -9.50
C HIS A 183 -7.82 10.26 -9.75
N GLU A 184 -8.67 10.51 -8.74
CA GLU A 184 -9.79 11.47 -8.86
C GLU A 184 -9.30 12.86 -9.27
N LYS A 185 -8.22 13.33 -8.62
CA LYS A 185 -7.66 14.68 -8.87
C LYS A 185 -7.11 14.81 -10.29
N SER A 186 -6.47 13.77 -10.81
CA SER A 186 -5.86 13.78 -12.15
C SER A 186 -6.84 13.48 -13.29
N SER A 187 -7.79 12.54 -13.09
CA SER A 187 -8.69 12.07 -14.14
C SER A 187 -10.04 12.78 -14.19
N GLY A 188 -10.44 13.41 -13.09
CA GLY A 188 -11.80 13.97 -12.91
C GLY A 188 -12.90 12.92 -12.72
N LYS A 189 -12.56 11.63 -12.72
CA LYS A 189 -13.50 10.51 -12.48
C LYS A 189 -13.73 10.32 -10.98
N LYS A 190 -14.76 9.54 -10.61
CA LYS A 190 -15.08 9.26 -9.20
C LYS A 190 -14.65 7.86 -8.80
N CYS A 191 -13.95 7.75 -7.68
CA CYS A 191 -13.67 6.48 -7.02
C CYS A 191 -14.97 5.91 -6.42
N VAL A 192 -15.34 4.71 -6.80
CA VAL A 192 -16.55 4.02 -6.29
C VAL A 192 -16.24 2.85 -5.35
N GLY A 193 -14.98 2.65 -5.04
CA GLY A 193 -14.53 1.65 -4.08
C GLY A 193 -13.11 1.18 -4.31
N CYS A 194 -12.61 0.44 -3.35
CA CYS A 194 -11.28 -0.16 -3.38
C CYS A 194 -11.38 -1.66 -3.08
N VAL A 195 -10.41 -2.43 -3.53
CA VAL A 195 -10.33 -3.87 -3.25
C VAL A 195 -8.89 -4.30 -3.02
N ILE A 196 -8.65 -5.03 -1.95
CA ILE A 196 -7.38 -5.70 -1.68
C ILE A 196 -7.52 -7.14 -2.17
N PHE A 197 -6.63 -7.59 -3.03
CA PHE A 197 -6.48 -8.99 -3.38
C PHE A 197 -5.44 -9.60 -2.45
N TYR A 198 -5.91 -10.16 -1.34
CA TYR A 198 -5.04 -10.81 -0.37
C TYR A 198 -4.72 -12.24 -0.80
N LYS A 199 -3.43 -12.56 -0.88
CA LYS A 199 -2.92 -13.89 -1.21
C LYS A 199 -2.81 -14.74 0.05
N ASP A 200 -3.48 -15.88 0.06
CA ASP A 200 -3.38 -16.85 1.15
C ASP A 200 -2.13 -17.76 1.06
N LYS A 201 -2.02 -18.70 1.99
CA LYS A 201 -0.91 -19.68 2.04
C LYS A 201 -1.00 -20.74 0.93
N GLN A 202 -2.13 -20.88 0.24
CA GLN A 202 -2.33 -21.78 -0.89
C GLN A 202 -2.16 -21.08 -2.25
N ASP A 203 -1.52 -19.91 -2.27
CA ASP A 203 -1.31 -19.09 -3.47
C ASP A 203 -2.63 -18.75 -4.20
N LYS A 204 -3.67 -18.37 -3.42
CA LYS A 204 -4.95 -17.95 -3.95
C LYS A 204 -5.28 -16.54 -3.49
N PHE A 205 -5.79 -15.74 -4.42
CA PHE A 205 -6.30 -14.42 -4.12
C PHE A 205 -7.75 -14.44 -3.62
N TYR A 206 -8.00 -13.64 -2.58
CA TYR A 206 -9.32 -13.34 -2.05
C TYR A 206 -9.54 -11.84 -2.03
N PRO A 207 -10.66 -11.35 -2.57
CA PRO A 207 -10.96 -9.93 -2.56
C PRO A 207 -11.48 -9.50 -1.19
N ILE A 208 -10.87 -8.49 -0.63
CA ILE A 208 -11.33 -7.80 0.57
C ILE A 208 -11.76 -6.40 0.12
N ARG A 209 -13.06 -6.12 0.20
CA ARG A 209 -13.60 -4.81 -0.15
C ARG A 209 -13.22 -3.78 0.91
N VAL A 210 -12.86 -2.61 0.44
CA VAL A 210 -12.47 -1.47 1.27
C VAL A 210 -13.35 -0.29 0.91
N ASN A 211 -13.86 0.39 1.92
CA ASN A 211 -14.56 1.66 1.72
C ASN A 211 -13.55 2.74 1.32
N TYR A 212 -13.93 3.59 0.39
CA TYR A 212 -13.13 4.74 0.02
C TYR A 212 -13.13 5.78 1.14
N MET A 213 -12.00 5.93 1.83
CA MET A 213 -11.81 6.76 3.02
C MET A 213 -11.35 8.18 2.63
N LYS A 214 -12.13 8.85 1.79
CA LYS A 214 -11.76 10.15 1.22
C LYS A 214 -11.56 11.25 2.27
N GLN A 215 -12.39 11.27 3.31
CA GLN A 215 -12.32 12.30 4.34
C GLN A 215 -11.06 12.14 5.19
N GLU A 216 -10.69 10.91 5.51
CA GLU A 216 -9.46 10.59 6.22
C GLU A 216 -8.24 11.02 5.39
N ILE A 217 -8.25 10.78 4.08
CA ILE A 217 -7.15 11.21 3.20
C ILE A 217 -7.04 12.73 3.14
N ILE A 218 -8.15 13.45 3.02
CA ILE A 218 -8.14 14.92 3.05
C ILE A 218 -7.59 15.43 4.39
N ALA A 219 -7.99 14.82 5.51
CA ALA A 219 -7.50 15.19 6.83
C ALA A 219 -6.00 14.92 6.99
N LEU A 220 -5.51 13.75 6.52
CA LEU A 220 -4.08 13.41 6.54
C LEU A 220 -3.24 14.41 5.72
N ILE A 221 -3.70 14.76 4.51
CA ILE A 221 -2.99 15.73 3.65
C ILE A 221 -2.99 17.13 4.29
N ALA A 222 -4.10 17.56 4.87
CA ALA A 222 -4.21 18.85 5.53
C ALA A 222 -3.27 18.94 6.75
N ASP A 223 -3.22 17.88 7.57
CA ASP A 223 -2.32 17.81 8.72
C ASP A 223 -0.86 17.76 8.28
N TYR A 224 -0.52 16.94 7.28
CA TYR A 224 0.84 16.82 6.75
C TYR A 224 1.39 18.16 6.26
N ASN A 225 0.56 18.98 5.64
CA ASN A 225 0.95 20.31 5.14
C ASN A 225 0.94 21.39 6.23
N ASN A 226 0.46 21.10 7.44
CA ASN A 226 0.46 22.04 8.56
C ASN A 226 1.83 22.01 9.28
N PRO A 227 2.62 23.09 9.26
CA PRO A 227 3.94 23.12 9.88
C PRO A 227 3.89 22.97 11.42
N ASN A 228 2.71 23.13 12.03
CA ASN A 228 2.49 22.99 13.47
C ASN A 228 1.94 21.61 13.86
N SER A 229 1.77 20.70 12.90
CA SER A 229 1.20 19.39 13.18
C SER A 229 2.14 18.50 13.99
N LEU A 230 1.58 17.50 14.68
CA LEU A 230 2.35 16.49 15.39
C LEU A 230 3.19 15.63 14.42
N SER A 231 2.67 15.35 13.22
CA SER A 231 3.37 14.57 12.20
C SER A 231 4.66 15.23 11.69
N SER A 232 4.75 16.58 11.74
CA SER A 232 5.97 17.32 11.39
C SER A 232 7.07 17.23 12.48
N LYS A 233 6.71 16.81 13.70
CA LYS A 233 7.63 16.72 14.87
C LYS A 233 8.20 15.32 15.09
N ILE A 234 7.71 14.31 14.35
CA ILE A 234 8.12 12.90 14.47
C ILE A 234 9.04 12.51 13.28
N ALA A 235 9.63 13.49 12.61
CA ALA A 235 10.58 13.31 11.52
C ALA A 235 12.00 13.15 12.03
#